data_810b7796e932cac65e9c1d8fa09f4ff1
#
_entry.id   810b7796e932cac65e9c1d8fa09f4ff1
#
_cell.length_a   1.000
_cell.length_b   1.000
_cell.length_c   1.000
_cell.angle_alpha   90.00
_cell.angle_beta   90.00
_cell.angle_gamma   90.00
#
_symmetry.space_group_name_H-M   'P 1'
#
loop_
_entity.id
_entity.type
_entity.pdbx_description
1 polymer ?
#
loop_
_entity_poly.entity_id
_entity_poly.type
_entity_poly.pdbx_seq_one_letter_code
_entity_poly.pdbx_strand_id
1 'polypeptide(L)'
;KILFLVVDGLGGLPHPDTGKSELETAKLPNLDALAKGGTCGLISPLGAGFTPGSGPAHLALFGYDPWKNEIGRGALSALGLGLDFARGDVAARLNFCTVDSEGRVQDRRAGRISTEKGQELCEMLQSVEVPGVEVTVAAEMEYRAGVVFRGEGLGDQVSDSDPQVTGVAPKSLVAAPGSERTVEVANAF
;
A
#
# COMPACT_ATOMS: atom_id res chain seq x y z
N LYS A 1 8.91 18.15 25.89
CA LYS A 1 8.11 17.64 24.74
C LYS A 1 9.06 17.02 23.74
N ILE A 2 8.65 15.91 23.13
CA ILE A 2 9.39 15.23 22.06
C ILE A 2 8.62 15.49 20.76
N LEU A 3 9.33 15.95 19.72
CA LEU A 3 8.82 16.05 18.36
C LEU A 3 9.50 14.97 17.53
N PHE A 4 8.69 14.09 16.94
CA PHE A 4 9.14 13.06 16.03
C PHE A 4 8.71 13.45 14.61
N LEU A 5 9.67 13.91 13.79
CA LEU A 5 9.43 14.32 12.41
C LEU A 5 9.96 13.24 11.46
N VAL A 6 9.07 12.61 10.71
CA VAL A 6 9.41 11.63 9.67
C VAL A 6 9.28 12.30 8.31
N VAL A 7 10.37 12.36 7.55
CA VAL A 7 10.39 12.79 6.16
C VAL A 7 10.58 11.54 5.30
N ASP A 8 9.48 10.97 4.85
CA ASP A 8 9.47 9.72 4.09
C ASP A 8 10.10 9.89 2.70
N GLY A 9 10.88 8.89 2.27
CA GLY A 9 11.51 8.88 0.95
C GLY A 9 12.67 9.86 0.76
N LEU A 10 13.22 10.44 1.83
CA LEU A 10 14.28 11.43 1.77
C LEU A 10 15.66 10.85 1.40
N GLY A 11 15.90 9.59 1.68
CA GLY A 11 17.15 8.90 1.34
C GLY A 11 17.22 8.56 -0.15
N GLY A 12 18.35 8.86 -0.78
CA GLY A 12 18.61 8.54 -2.18
C GLY A 12 20.01 7.97 -2.37
N LEU A 13 20.23 7.34 -3.52
CA LEU A 13 21.57 6.91 -3.95
C LEU A 13 22.32 8.08 -4.58
N PRO A 14 23.65 8.10 -4.49
CA PRO A 14 24.45 9.11 -5.16
C PRO A 14 24.21 9.11 -6.68
N HIS A 15 23.95 10.30 -7.24
CA HIS A 15 23.79 10.48 -8.68
C HIS A 15 25.09 10.09 -9.41
N PRO A 16 25.04 9.33 -10.52
CA PRO A 16 26.24 8.83 -11.20
C PRO A 16 27.25 9.92 -11.58
N ASP A 17 26.75 11.07 -12.05
CA ASP A 17 27.63 12.14 -12.55
C ASP A 17 28.20 13.03 -11.44
N THR A 18 27.52 13.16 -10.31
CA THR A 18 27.92 14.10 -9.25
C THR A 18 28.48 13.40 -8.01
N GLY A 19 28.19 12.11 -7.84
CA GLY A 19 28.51 11.35 -6.64
C GLY A 19 27.77 11.83 -5.38
N LYS A 20 26.72 12.67 -5.52
CA LYS A 20 25.98 13.27 -4.43
C LYS A 20 24.53 12.79 -4.42
N SER A 21 24.01 12.56 -3.23
CA SER A 21 22.58 12.32 -3.00
C SER A 21 21.77 13.61 -3.17
N GLU A 22 20.44 13.48 -3.21
CA GLU A 22 19.51 14.61 -3.23
C GLU A 22 19.72 15.53 -2.03
N LEU A 23 19.91 14.98 -0.82
CA LEU A 23 20.20 15.74 0.40
C LEU A 23 21.50 16.53 0.31
N GLU A 24 22.56 15.93 -0.25
CA GLU A 24 23.86 16.61 -0.42
C GLU A 24 23.82 17.69 -1.50
N THR A 25 22.83 17.63 -2.41
CA THR A 25 22.67 18.58 -3.51
C THR A 25 21.72 19.73 -3.14
N ALA A 26 20.73 19.47 -2.31
CA ALA A 26 19.73 20.44 -1.92
C ALA A 26 20.31 21.52 -0.96
N LYS A 27 19.72 22.72 -1.01
CA LYS A 27 20.05 23.80 -0.07
C LYS A 27 19.17 23.68 1.18
N LEU A 28 19.69 23.09 2.23
CA LEU A 28 18.95 22.71 3.43
C LEU A 28 19.52 23.38 4.72
N PRO A 29 19.63 24.70 4.78
CA PRO A 29 20.39 25.40 5.87
C PRO A 29 19.85 25.06 7.27
N ASN A 30 18.54 24.81 7.42
CA ASN A 30 17.94 24.48 8.71
C ASN A 30 18.23 23.04 9.11
N LEU A 31 18.09 22.08 8.18
CA LEU A 31 18.42 20.68 8.44
C LEU A 31 19.92 20.50 8.66
N ASP A 32 20.75 21.20 7.90
CA ASP A 32 22.21 21.19 8.06
C ASP A 32 22.60 21.72 9.45
N ALA A 33 21.95 22.78 9.91
CA ALA A 33 22.17 23.32 11.25
C ALA A 33 21.75 22.34 12.36
N LEU A 34 20.61 21.65 12.19
CA LEU A 34 20.16 20.62 13.12
C LEU A 34 21.12 19.42 13.14
N ALA A 35 21.53 18.94 11.98
CA ALA A 35 22.48 17.83 11.86
C ALA A 35 23.84 18.18 12.50
N LYS A 36 24.33 19.39 12.27
CA LYS A 36 25.60 19.89 12.85
C LYS A 36 25.56 20.04 14.37
N GLY A 37 24.41 20.41 14.91
CA GLY A 37 24.21 20.60 16.35
C GLY A 37 23.71 19.39 17.10
N GLY A 38 23.28 18.34 16.37
CA GLY A 38 22.69 17.15 16.92
C GLY A 38 23.58 15.92 16.80
N THR A 39 22.99 14.76 17.09
CA THR A 39 23.60 13.44 16.86
C THR A 39 22.93 12.81 15.66
N CYS A 40 23.71 12.40 14.66
CA CYS A 40 23.23 11.73 13.45
C CYS A 40 23.56 10.25 13.48
N GLY A 41 22.75 9.46 12.77
CA GLY A 41 22.97 8.03 12.61
C GLY A 41 22.17 7.48 11.43
N LEU A 42 22.27 6.17 11.22
CA LEU A 42 21.51 5.43 10.21
C LEU A 42 20.52 4.51 10.90
N ILE A 43 19.34 4.35 10.28
CA ILE A 43 18.31 3.41 10.73
C ILE A 43 18.18 2.31 9.68
N SER A 44 18.16 1.06 10.14
CA SER A 44 17.79 -0.11 9.34
C SER A 44 16.52 -0.72 9.93
N PRO A 45 15.33 -0.36 9.42
CA PRO A 45 14.05 -0.75 10.04
C PRO A 45 13.82 -2.26 10.05
N LEU A 46 14.22 -2.96 8.98
CA LEU A 46 13.95 -4.39 8.77
C LEU A 46 15.22 -5.26 8.73
N GLY A 47 16.40 -4.64 8.88
CA GLY A 47 17.67 -5.32 8.70
C GLY A 47 18.21 -5.24 7.26
N ALA A 48 19.45 -5.67 7.07
CA ALA A 48 20.14 -5.60 5.80
C ALA A 48 19.49 -6.50 4.75
N GLY A 49 19.37 -6.00 3.51
CA GLY A 49 18.81 -6.76 2.38
C GLY A 49 17.30 -6.71 2.24
N PHE A 50 16.58 -6.09 3.17
CA PHE A 50 15.13 -5.94 3.09
C PHE A 50 14.74 -4.51 2.77
N THR A 51 13.93 -4.33 1.72
CA THR A 51 13.33 -3.02 1.40
C THR A 51 12.07 -2.84 2.25
N PRO A 52 12.05 -1.88 3.18
CA PRO A 52 10.90 -1.67 4.03
C PRO A 52 9.73 -1.08 3.25
N GLY A 53 8.56 -1.74 3.31
CA GLY A 53 7.30 -1.10 2.96
C GLY A 53 6.87 -0.13 4.07
N SER A 54 5.91 0.76 3.78
CA SER A 54 5.48 1.81 4.74
C SER A 54 5.00 1.23 6.07
N GLY A 55 4.19 0.17 6.07
CA GLY A 55 3.68 -0.47 7.29
C GLY A 55 4.79 -0.99 8.20
N PRO A 56 5.62 -1.93 7.72
CA PRO A 56 6.73 -2.47 8.51
C PRO A 56 7.74 -1.40 8.97
N ALA A 57 8.03 -0.41 8.13
CA ALA A 57 8.93 0.69 8.50
C ALA A 57 8.37 1.51 9.66
N HIS A 58 7.07 1.85 9.64
CA HIS A 58 6.43 2.59 10.74
C HIS A 58 6.39 1.76 12.02
N LEU A 59 6.07 0.46 11.95
CA LEU A 59 6.13 -0.41 13.12
C LEU A 59 7.51 -0.38 13.77
N ALA A 60 8.58 -0.52 12.97
CA ALA A 60 9.94 -0.47 13.47
C ALA A 60 10.29 0.88 14.10
N LEU A 61 9.87 2.01 13.51
CA LEU A 61 10.08 3.35 14.04
C LEU A 61 9.41 3.55 15.40
N PHE A 62 8.27 2.91 15.64
CA PHE A 62 7.57 2.94 16.93
C PHE A 62 7.97 1.82 17.90
N GLY A 63 9.01 1.05 17.56
CA GLY A 63 9.57 0.02 18.45
C GLY A 63 8.84 -1.32 18.43
N TYR A 64 7.95 -1.53 17.49
CA TYR A 64 7.34 -2.84 17.24
C TYR A 64 8.22 -3.67 16.32
N ASP A 65 8.30 -4.96 16.60
CA ASP A 65 8.97 -5.92 15.73
C ASP A 65 8.10 -6.17 14.48
N PRO A 66 8.49 -5.70 13.29
CA PRO A 66 7.66 -5.82 12.09
C PRO A 66 7.53 -7.27 11.59
N TRP A 67 8.40 -8.17 12.00
CA TRP A 67 8.34 -9.59 11.67
C TRP A 67 7.33 -10.36 12.53
N LYS A 68 7.05 -9.85 13.73
CA LYS A 68 6.04 -10.41 14.64
C LYS A 68 4.68 -9.75 14.51
N ASN A 69 4.64 -8.53 13.99
CA ASN A 69 3.44 -7.72 13.87
C ASN A 69 3.19 -7.41 12.40
N GLU A 70 3.07 -8.44 11.59
CA GLU A 70 2.82 -8.29 10.17
C GLU A 70 1.42 -7.70 9.94
N ILE A 71 1.35 -6.52 9.34
CA ILE A 71 0.10 -5.84 9.00
C ILE A 71 0.05 -5.61 7.50
N GLY A 72 -0.93 -6.22 6.84
CA GLY A 72 -1.18 -6.05 5.43
C GLY A 72 -1.62 -4.63 5.05
N ARG A 73 -1.33 -4.22 3.83
CA ARG A 73 -1.73 -2.90 3.31
C ARG A 73 -3.25 -2.71 3.28
N GLY A 74 -4.01 -3.79 3.09
CA GLY A 74 -5.47 -3.77 3.14
C GLY A 74 -5.99 -3.33 4.49
N ALA A 75 -5.51 -3.93 5.58
CA ALA A 75 -5.88 -3.56 6.94
C ALA A 75 -5.53 -2.09 7.25
N LEU A 76 -4.35 -1.63 6.84
CA LEU A 76 -3.94 -0.23 7.01
C LEU A 76 -4.85 0.74 6.24
N SER A 77 -5.21 0.41 4.99
CA SER A 77 -6.15 1.23 4.19
C SER A 77 -7.54 1.24 4.83
N ALA A 78 -8.08 0.09 5.23
CA ALA A 78 -9.40 0.00 5.86
C ALA A 78 -9.47 0.85 7.14
N LEU A 79 -8.49 0.72 8.02
CA LEU A 79 -8.41 1.51 9.26
C LEU A 79 -8.20 3.00 8.98
N GLY A 80 -7.33 3.35 8.03
CA GLY A 80 -7.07 4.73 7.64
C GLY A 80 -8.28 5.44 7.02
N LEU A 81 -9.13 4.70 6.32
CA LEU A 81 -10.40 5.17 5.76
C LEU A 81 -11.55 5.17 6.76
N GLY A 82 -11.34 4.64 7.97
CA GLY A 82 -12.37 4.50 8.98
C GLY A 82 -13.46 3.48 8.62
N LEU A 83 -13.13 2.49 7.77
CA LEU A 83 -14.04 1.41 7.46
C LEU A 83 -14.26 0.53 8.71
N ASP A 84 -15.47 0.00 8.84
CA ASP A 84 -15.77 -1.00 9.86
C ASP A 84 -15.03 -2.29 9.50
N PHE A 85 -13.95 -2.56 10.23
CA PHE A 85 -13.04 -3.67 10.00
C PHE A 85 -12.81 -4.43 11.30
N ALA A 86 -13.22 -5.68 11.34
CA ALA A 86 -13.22 -6.52 12.52
C ALA A 86 -12.45 -7.83 12.29
N ARG A 87 -12.27 -8.57 13.36
CA ARG A 87 -11.62 -9.89 13.30
C ARG A 87 -12.45 -10.86 12.45
N GLY A 88 -11.82 -11.48 11.47
CA GLY A 88 -12.43 -12.38 10.52
C GLY A 88 -12.77 -11.72 9.17
N ASP A 89 -12.75 -10.39 9.11
CA ASP A 89 -12.86 -9.67 7.84
C ASP A 89 -11.53 -9.75 7.07
N VAL A 90 -11.62 -9.67 5.75
CA VAL A 90 -10.46 -9.55 4.88
C VAL A 90 -10.48 -8.18 4.20
N ALA A 91 -9.41 -7.44 4.38
CA ALA A 91 -9.24 -6.13 3.73
C ALA A 91 -8.17 -6.17 2.65
N ALA A 92 -8.42 -5.49 1.54
CA ALA A 92 -7.44 -5.30 0.49
C ALA A 92 -7.33 -3.83 0.08
N ARG A 93 -6.14 -3.40 -0.29
CA ARG A 93 -5.93 -2.13 -0.97
C ARG A 93 -6.00 -2.34 -2.47
N LEU A 94 -6.85 -1.57 -3.12
CA LEU A 94 -7.07 -1.59 -4.55
C LEU A 94 -6.35 -0.43 -5.24
N ASN A 95 -5.99 -0.64 -6.49
CA ASN A 95 -5.56 0.41 -7.40
C ASN A 95 -6.37 0.30 -8.69
N PHE A 96 -7.02 1.37 -9.11
CA PHE A 96 -7.53 1.47 -10.48
C PHE A 96 -6.35 1.52 -11.45
N CYS A 97 -6.46 0.81 -12.56
CA CYS A 97 -5.46 0.78 -13.61
C CYS A 97 -6.11 0.97 -14.98
N THR A 98 -5.34 1.38 -15.97
CA THR A 98 -5.77 1.39 -17.37
C THR A 98 -5.29 0.11 -18.05
N VAL A 99 -6.17 -0.55 -18.78
CA VAL A 99 -5.86 -1.73 -19.59
C VAL A 99 -6.10 -1.47 -21.06
N ASP A 100 -5.41 -2.18 -21.94
CA ASP A 100 -5.66 -2.19 -23.38
C ASP A 100 -6.83 -3.12 -23.76
N SER A 101 -7.11 -3.23 -25.07
CA SER A 101 -8.15 -4.10 -25.61
C SER A 101 -7.92 -5.60 -25.37
N GLU A 102 -6.71 -5.99 -25.00
CA GLU A 102 -6.34 -7.37 -24.67
C GLU A 102 -6.26 -7.61 -23.15
N GLY A 103 -6.68 -6.60 -22.34
CA GLY A 103 -6.66 -6.70 -20.87
C GLY A 103 -5.26 -6.56 -20.25
N ARG A 104 -4.27 -6.06 -20.99
CA ARG A 104 -2.93 -5.84 -20.45
C ARG A 104 -2.83 -4.46 -19.80
N VAL A 105 -2.19 -4.38 -18.67
CA VAL A 105 -2.00 -3.15 -17.90
C VAL A 105 -1.14 -2.16 -18.69
N GLN A 106 -1.71 -1.02 -19.07
CA GLN A 106 -1.02 0.08 -19.73
C GLN A 106 -0.50 1.10 -18.72
N ASP A 107 -1.30 1.39 -17.69
CA ASP A 107 -0.92 2.26 -16.58
C ASP A 107 -1.47 1.68 -15.27
N ARG A 108 -0.58 1.31 -14.37
CA ARG A 108 -0.88 0.76 -13.04
C ARG A 108 -1.52 1.76 -12.08
N ARG A 109 -1.64 3.02 -12.49
CA ARG A 109 -2.14 4.14 -11.69
C ARG A 109 -3.28 4.89 -12.38
N ALA A 110 -3.85 4.33 -13.45
CA ALA A 110 -4.96 4.90 -14.22
C ALA A 110 -4.75 6.39 -14.60
N GLY A 111 -3.53 6.76 -15.02
CA GLY A 111 -3.18 8.14 -15.35
C GLY A 111 -3.24 9.11 -14.16
N ARG A 112 -3.27 8.61 -12.92
CA ARG A 112 -3.53 9.38 -11.70
C ARG A 112 -4.83 10.16 -11.80
N ILE A 113 -5.94 9.43 -12.00
CA ILE A 113 -7.28 10.02 -11.99
C ILE A 113 -7.49 10.88 -10.73
N SER A 114 -8.37 11.88 -10.82
CA SER A 114 -8.68 12.71 -9.66
C SER A 114 -9.34 11.88 -8.53
N THR A 115 -9.25 12.35 -7.31
CA THR A 115 -9.88 11.68 -6.15
C THR A 115 -11.39 11.58 -6.33
N GLU A 116 -12.03 12.62 -6.90
CA GLU A 116 -13.47 12.63 -7.21
C GLU A 116 -13.83 11.51 -8.20
N LYS A 117 -13.00 11.30 -9.23
CA LYS A 117 -13.20 10.18 -10.18
C LYS A 117 -13.00 8.83 -9.49
N GLY A 118 -12.04 8.72 -8.58
CA GLY A 118 -11.86 7.54 -7.73
C GLY A 118 -13.10 7.25 -6.87
N GLN A 119 -13.73 8.30 -6.31
CA GLN A 119 -14.97 8.19 -5.53
C GLN A 119 -16.14 7.68 -6.38
N GLU A 120 -16.36 8.25 -7.57
CA GLU A 120 -17.39 7.77 -8.52
C GLU A 120 -17.21 6.27 -8.84
N LEU A 121 -15.98 5.83 -9.08
CA LEU A 121 -15.69 4.42 -9.36
C LEU A 121 -15.95 3.52 -8.15
N CYS A 122 -15.62 3.97 -6.95
CA CYS A 122 -15.92 3.24 -5.71
C CYS A 122 -17.44 3.14 -5.45
N GLU A 123 -18.22 4.18 -5.75
CA GLU A 123 -19.68 4.14 -5.68
C GLU A 123 -20.27 3.09 -6.63
N MET A 124 -19.71 2.97 -7.85
CA MET A 124 -20.09 1.91 -8.78
C MET A 124 -19.75 0.52 -8.24
N LEU A 125 -18.54 0.34 -7.68
CA LEU A 125 -18.11 -0.92 -7.09
C LEU A 125 -18.93 -1.31 -5.86
N GLN A 126 -19.44 -0.34 -5.09
CA GLN A 126 -20.30 -0.60 -3.93
C GLN A 126 -21.62 -1.29 -4.31
N SER A 127 -22.03 -1.20 -5.59
CA SER A 127 -23.21 -1.90 -6.10
C SER A 127 -22.97 -3.35 -6.50
N VAL A 128 -21.74 -3.83 -6.45
CA VAL A 128 -21.40 -5.23 -6.79
C VAL A 128 -21.79 -6.13 -5.64
N GLU A 129 -22.71 -7.05 -5.90
CA GLU A 129 -23.15 -8.06 -4.92
C GLU A 129 -22.34 -9.34 -5.08
N VAL A 130 -21.74 -9.80 -3.99
CA VAL A 130 -21.06 -11.09 -3.92
C VAL A 130 -21.84 -12.02 -2.99
N PRO A 131 -22.36 -13.17 -3.45
CA PRO A 131 -23.20 -14.03 -2.63
C PRO A 131 -22.53 -14.47 -1.32
N GLY A 132 -23.22 -14.19 -0.19
CA GLY A 132 -22.76 -14.57 1.15
C GLY A 132 -21.59 -13.74 1.70
N VAL A 133 -21.30 -12.60 1.07
CA VAL A 133 -20.25 -11.67 1.53
C VAL A 133 -20.77 -10.25 1.48
N GLU A 134 -20.62 -9.54 2.59
CA GLU A 134 -20.79 -8.08 2.62
C GLU A 134 -19.51 -7.43 2.09
N VAL A 135 -19.66 -6.50 1.15
CA VAL A 135 -18.55 -5.79 0.53
C VAL A 135 -18.67 -4.31 0.85
N THR A 136 -17.63 -3.74 1.45
CA THR A 136 -17.53 -2.30 1.69
C THR A 136 -16.32 -1.75 0.95
N VAL A 137 -16.54 -0.74 0.11
CA VAL A 137 -15.49 -0.10 -0.69
C VAL A 137 -15.45 1.39 -0.38
N ALA A 138 -14.25 1.96 -0.27
CA ALA A 138 -14.07 3.40 -0.16
C ALA A 138 -12.84 3.88 -0.93
N ALA A 139 -12.97 5.07 -1.53
CA ALA A 139 -11.85 5.73 -2.20
C ALA A 139 -10.85 6.25 -1.16
N GLU A 140 -9.55 6.04 -1.43
CA GLU A 140 -8.47 6.59 -0.61
C GLU A 140 -8.05 7.96 -1.19
N MET A 141 -7.24 7.94 -2.22
CA MET A 141 -6.78 9.13 -2.94
C MET A 141 -6.43 8.76 -4.37
N GLU A 142 -6.81 9.60 -5.34
CA GLU A 142 -6.55 9.36 -6.76
C GLU A 142 -7.09 7.99 -7.20
N TYR A 143 -6.21 7.12 -7.69
CA TYR A 143 -6.50 5.78 -8.20
C TYR A 143 -6.57 4.70 -7.12
N ARG A 144 -6.48 5.05 -5.84
CA ARG A 144 -6.45 4.09 -4.73
C ARG A 144 -7.81 3.96 -4.06
N ALA A 145 -8.10 2.74 -3.64
CA ALA A 145 -9.27 2.42 -2.84
C ALA A 145 -8.94 1.34 -1.80
N GLY A 146 -9.77 1.24 -0.77
CA GLY A 146 -9.80 0.14 0.15
C GLY A 146 -11.08 -0.66 -0.01
N VAL A 147 -11.02 -1.97 0.17
CA VAL A 147 -12.17 -2.87 0.23
C VAL A 147 -12.09 -3.73 1.47
N VAL A 148 -13.24 -3.99 2.09
CA VAL A 148 -13.41 -4.95 3.17
C VAL A 148 -14.43 -5.98 2.71
N PHE A 149 -14.06 -7.24 2.82
CA PHE A 149 -14.93 -8.41 2.62
C PHE A 149 -15.25 -9.00 3.98
N ARG A 150 -16.55 -9.12 4.31
CA ARG A 150 -17.06 -9.73 5.52
C ARG A 150 -17.92 -10.93 5.17
N GLY A 151 -17.53 -12.11 5.63
CA GLY A 151 -18.23 -13.35 5.35
C GLY A 151 -17.54 -14.56 6.00
N GLU A 152 -18.22 -15.69 6.02
CA GLU A 152 -17.66 -16.92 6.57
C GLU A 152 -16.59 -17.54 5.65
N GLY A 153 -15.57 -18.14 6.25
CA GLY A 153 -14.54 -18.90 5.53
C GLY A 153 -13.54 -18.06 4.75
N LEU A 154 -13.47 -16.75 5.00
CA LEU A 154 -12.46 -15.88 4.40
C LEU A 154 -11.11 -16.02 5.12
N GLY A 155 -10.03 -15.94 4.35
CA GLY A 155 -8.65 -15.92 4.84
C GLY A 155 -7.83 -14.85 4.12
N ASP A 156 -6.82 -14.32 4.78
CA ASP A 156 -6.02 -13.16 4.34
C ASP A 156 -4.77 -13.51 3.53
N GLN A 157 -4.46 -14.80 3.39
CA GLN A 157 -3.26 -15.27 2.70
C GLN A 157 -3.52 -15.43 1.19
N VAL A 158 -3.70 -14.31 0.50
CA VAL A 158 -3.94 -14.22 -0.95
C VAL A 158 -2.86 -13.38 -1.61
N SER A 159 -2.40 -13.83 -2.79
CA SER A 159 -1.38 -13.12 -3.56
C SER A 159 -1.88 -11.79 -4.12
N ASP A 160 -0.93 -10.90 -4.47
CA ASP A 160 -1.22 -9.66 -5.18
C ASP A 160 -1.49 -9.93 -6.68
N SER A 161 -2.50 -9.29 -7.26
CA SER A 161 -2.81 -9.33 -8.69
C SER A 161 -2.03 -8.31 -9.51
N ASP A 162 -1.42 -7.29 -8.88
CA ASP A 162 -0.61 -6.29 -9.58
C ASP A 162 0.67 -6.94 -10.15
N PRO A 163 0.88 -6.92 -11.48
CA PRO A 163 2.07 -7.50 -12.09
C PRO A 163 3.36 -6.71 -11.80
N GLN A 164 3.27 -5.49 -11.24
CA GLN A 164 4.34 -4.54 -10.97
C GLN A 164 5.03 -3.98 -12.24
N VAL A 165 4.57 -4.39 -13.42
CA VAL A 165 5.04 -3.93 -14.74
C VAL A 165 3.85 -3.65 -15.66
N THR A 166 4.09 -2.95 -16.77
CA THR A 166 3.10 -2.70 -17.83
C THR A 166 3.28 -3.65 -19.00
N GLY A 167 2.29 -3.71 -19.90
CA GLY A 167 2.31 -4.54 -21.09
C GLY A 167 1.94 -6.01 -20.86
N VAL A 168 1.55 -6.39 -19.65
CA VAL A 168 1.12 -7.74 -19.28
C VAL A 168 -0.24 -7.71 -18.60
N ALA A 169 -0.95 -8.84 -18.61
CA ALA A 169 -2.20 -8.98 -17.88
C ALA A 169 -1.98 -8.95 -16.36
N PRO A 170 -2.98 -8.55 -15.56
CA PRO A 170 -2.97 -8.77 -14.13
C PRO A 170 -2.69 -10.24 -13.80
N LYS A 171 -2.01 -10.49 -12.70
CA LYS A 171 -1.74 -11.85 -12.23
C LYS A 171 -3.03 -12.48 -11.69
N SER A 172 -3.19 -13.78 -11.90
CA SER A 172 -4.22 -14.53 -11.20
C SER A 172 -3.94 -14.53 -9.70
N LEU A 173 -4.99 -14.39 -8.91
CA LEU A 173 -4.90 -14.51 -7.46
C LEU A 173 -4.62 -15.97 -7.09
N VAL A 174 -3.75 -16.17 -6.11
CA VAL A 174 -3.39 -17.48 -5.55
C VAL A 174 -3.62 -17.45 -4.05
N ALA A 175 -4.35 -18.42 -3.54
CA ALA A 175 -4.59 -18.59 -2.11
C ALA A 175 -3.58 -19.54 -1.47
N ALA A 176 -3.16 -19.25 -0.24
CA ALA A 176 -2.63 -20.27 0.65
C ALA A 176 -3.78 -21.10 1.25
N PRO A 177 -3.50 -22.31 1.78
CA PRO A 177 -4.54 -23.16 2.38
C PRO A 177 -5.38 -22.41 3.43
N GLY A 178 -6.70 -22.44 3.25
CA GLY A 178 -7.67 -21.75 4.10
C GLY A 178 -8.06 -20.34 3.62
N SER A 179 -7.54 -19.89 2.47
CA SER A 179 -7.88 -18.58 1.87
C SER A 179 -8.51 -18.69 0.48
N GLU A 180 -8.88 -19.91 0.05
CA GLU A 180 -9.41 -20.19 -1.30
C GLU A 180 -10.72 -19.42 -1.56
N ARG A 181 -11.59 -19.34 -0.56
CA ARG A 181 -12.84 -18.60 -0.67
C ARG A 181 -12.61 -17.10 -0.89
N THR A 182 -11.56 -16.54 -0.34
CA THR A 182 -11.23 -15.12 -0.57
C THR A 182 -10.85 -14.86 -2.02
N VAL A 183 -10.17 -15.80 -2.68
CA VAL A 183 -9.89 -15.71 -4.13
C VAL A 183 -11.17 -15.81 -4.96
N GLU A 184 -12.10 -16.69 -4.59
CA GLU A 184 -13.41 -16.78 -5.26
C GLU A 184 -14.18 -15.46 -5.13
N VAL A 185 -14.23 -14.88 -3.91
CA VAL A 185 -14.89 -13.61 -3.62
C VAL A 185 -14.23 -12.46 -4.39
N ALA A 186 -12.91 -12.36 -4.35
CA ALA A 186 -12.18 -11.29 -5.04
C ALA A 186 -12.28 -11.37 -6.57
N ASN A 187 -12.44 -12.56 -7.14
CA ASN A 187 -12.68 -12.73 -8.58
C ASN A 187 -14.14 -12.49 -8.98
N ALA A 188 -15.09 -12.63 -8.06
CA ALA A 188 -16.51 -12.33 -8.29
C ALA A 188 -16.82 -10.83 -8.14
N PHE A 189 -16.07 -10.14 -7.29
CA PHE A 189 -16.07 -8.69 -7.09
C PHE A 189 -15.35 -7.96 -8.22
#